data_346a63e960afaab42be8d1ec36785c2d
#
_entry.id   346a63e960afaab42be8d1ec36785c2d
#
_cell.length_a   1.000
_cell.length_b   1.000
_cell.length_c   1.000
_cell.angle_alpha   90.00
_cell.angle_beta   90.00
_cell.angle_gamma   90.00
#
_symmetry.space_group_name_H-M   'P 1'
#
loop_
_entity.id
_entity.type
_entity.pdbx_description
1 polymer ?
#
loop_
_entity_poly.entity_id
_entity_poly.type
_entity_poly.pdbx_seq_one_letter_code
_entity_poly.pdbx_strand_id
1 'polypeptide(L)'
;KKNKVVAINGTRKSPYKASIKYYKSKKYRKIPRRGPLSISIPGLVHAWEKSLKEYGTKSLKEVLNPAIKLAKKGIKVDKYLKKFFEGNVYKTLIKNNKYLSDIYGDKKIYKINLKIKQKQLGNTLTEISNKGSSSFYEGEISKKIIYDLKKQGSIISHKDLKNHKTLIQKAISTKYHGQKIFTAPPNSQGLALLFMCKLFEENKSSNKNININEFLKVKKESFFYRNKYCVDPTISTFSKKKFDQRKIKSRKFNNYLNNKVSGDTSTLVVIDKKGNAVSWVQSLFEEFGSGIVSPATGIIFHNRLYLEKLFKKGNNYLRPNKRFFHTLCPTIVIKKNKCDLAIATPG
;
A
#
# COMPACT_ATOMS: atom_id res chain seq x y z
N LYS A 1 -5.40 -24.17 0.21
CA LYS A 1 -4.93 -25.41 0.89
C LYS A 1 -5.40 -25.35 2.34
N LYS A 2 -6.29 -26.28 2.70
CA LYS A 2 -7.00 -26.57 3.97
C LYS A 2 -6.86 -25.51 5.09
N ASN A 3 -7.90 -24.66 5.23
CA ASN A 3 -8.19 -23.81 6.41
C ASN A 3 -7.05 -22.89 6.92
N LYS A 4 -6.13 -22.46 6.06
CA LYS A 4 -5.00 -21.60 6.41
C LYS A 4 -5.16 -20.21 5.83
N VAL A 5 -5.18 -19.19 6.67
CA VAL A 5 -5.12 -17.80 6.25
C VAL A 5 -3.68 -17.30 6.34
N VAL A 6 -3.17 -16.79 5.23
CA VAL A 6 -1.81 -16.24 5.12
C VAL A 6 -1.85 -14.79 4.71
N ALA A 7 -0.86 -14.03 5.12
CA ALA A 7 -0.66 -12.65 4.69
C ALA A 7 0.55 -12.57 3.76
N ILE A 8 0.36 -11.99 2.58
CA ILE A 8 1.42 -11.72 1.62
C ILE A 8 1.77 -10.24 1.74
N ASN A 9 2.94 -9.98 2.32
CA ASN A 9 3.39 -8.63 2.62
C ASN A 9 4.43 -8.16 1.60
N GLY A 10 3.96 -7.55 0.51
CA GLY A 10 4.78 -6.87 -0.50
C GLY A 10 5.14 -5.44 -0.12
N THR A 11 4.96 -5.03 1.14
CA THR A 11 5.23 -3.66 1.53
C THR A 11 6.71 -3.34 1.48
N ARG A 12 6.97 -2.12 1.25
CA ARG A 12 8.23 -1.49 0.89
C ARG A 12 9.11 -1.20 2.08
N LYS A 13 10.41 -1.14 1.82
CA LYS A 13 11.40 -0.57 2.73
C LYS A 13 11.75 0.85 2.33
N SER A 14 12.24 1.64 3.27
CA SER A 14 12.92 2.90 2.98
C SER A 14 14.25 2.62 2.26
N PRO A 15 14.72 3.51 1.36
CA PRO A 15 16.04 3.39 0.75
C PRO A 15 17.16 3.36 1.79
N TYR A 16 18.28 2.71 1.47
CA TYR A 16 19.47 2.69 2.35
C TYR A 16 20.00 4.09 2.67
N LYS A 17 19.87 5.04 1.75
CA LYS A 17 20.27 6.45 1.98
C LYS A 17 19.24 7.25 2.77
N ALA A 18 18.01 6.75 2.95
CA ALA A 18 16.93 7.46 3.64
C ALA A 18 17.14 7.45 5.16
N SER A 19 17.88 8.41 5.67
CA SER A 19 18.14 8.61 7.10
C SER A 19 17.67 9.98 7.56
N ILE A 20 17.41 10.12 8.87
CA ILE A 20 17.09 11.41 9.48
C ILE A 20 18.21 12.43 9.19
N LYS A 21 19.48 11.99 9.30
CA LYS A 21 20.66 12.83 9.00
C LYS A 21 20.61 13.35 7.57
N TYR A 22 20.34 12.49 6.58
CA TYR A 22 20.24 12.89 5.18
C TYR A 22 19.18 13.95 4.92
N TYR A 23 17.95 13.76 5.42
CA TYR A 23 16.89 14.76 5.21
C TYR A 23 17.17 16.07 5.92
N LYS A 24 17.73 16.03 7.14
CA LYS A 24 18.12 17.24 7.88
C LYS A 24 19.24 18.00 7.20
N SER A 25 20.25 17.32 6.62
CA SER A 25 21.35 17.98 5.87
C SER A 25 20.84 18.69 4.61
N LYS A 26 19.69 18.26 4.08
CA LYS A 26 18.96 18.94 2.99
C LYS A 26 17.92 19.97 3.51
N LYS A 27 18.02 20.37 4.78
CA LYS A 27 17.13 21.35 5.45
C LYS A 27 15.65 20.95 5.53
N TYR A 28 15.30 19.68 5.34
CA TYR A 28 13.94 19.20 5.49
C TYR A 28 13.56 19.02 6.98
N ARG A 29 12.46 19.66 7.39
CA ARG A 29 11.83 19.43 8.72
C ARG A 29 10.89 18.22 8.72
N LYS A 30 10.33 17.88 7.54
CA LYS A 30 9.46 16.70 7.28
C LYS A 30 9.85 16.12 5.93
N ILE A 31 9.62 14.83 5.73
CA ILE A 31 9.75 14.24 4.39
C ILE A 31 8.74 14.91 3.45
N PRO A 32 9.15 15.32 2.25
CA PRO A 32 8.24 15.95 1.29
C PRO A 32 7.05 15.04 0.99
N ARG A 33 5.86 15.62 0.90
CA ARG A 33 4.64 14.86 0.58
C ARG A 33 4.70 14.28 -0.84
N ARG A 34 5.31 14.99 -1.78
CA ARG A 34 5.49 14.60 -3.18
C ARG A 34 6.95 14.78 -3.61
N GLY A 35 7.26 14.31 -4.80
CA GLY A 35 8.61 14.38 -5.36
C GLY A 35 9.46 13.15 -5.05
N PRO A 36 10.72 13.13 -5.55
CA PRO A 36 11.57 11.95 -5.57
C PRO A 36 11.98 11.44 -4.18
N LEU A 37 11.98 12.31 -3.18
CA LEU A 37 12.35 11.96 -1.80
C LEU A 37 11.18 11.39 -0.99
N SER A 38 9.97 11.36 -1.53
CA SER A 38 8.80 10.70 -0.91
C SER A 38 8.64 9.24 -1.31
N ILE A 39 9.47 8.75 -2.24
CA ILE A 39 9.40 7.40 -2.80
C ILE A 39 10.14 6.41 -1.89
N SER A 40 9.55 5.23 -1.68
CA SER A 40 10.25 4.07 -1.12
C SER A 40 10.28 2.93 -2.13
N ILE A 41 10.97 1.82 -1.82
CA ILE A 41 11.18 0.73 -2.78
C ILE A 41 9.83 0.14 -3.23
N PRO A 42 9.51 0.09 -4.54
CA PRO A 42 8.30 -0.56 -5.04
C PRO A 42 8.30 -2.05 -4.74
N GLY A 43 7.22 -2.61 -4.22
CA GLY A 43 7.19 -4.03 -3.83
C GLY A 43 6.09 -4.85 -4.52
N LEU A 44 5.28 -4.23 -5.38
CA LEU A 44 4.09 -4.84 -5.95
C LEU A 44 4.40 -5.99 -6.91
N VAL A 45 5.36 -5.81 -7.80
CA VAL A 45 5.71 -6.80 -8.83
C VAL A 45 6.18 -8.13 -8.22
N HIS A 46 7.04 -8.06 -7.20
CA HIS A 46 7.49 -9.26 -6.48
C HIS A 46 6.33 -9.92 -5.70
N ALA A 47 5.37 -9.12 -5.21
CA ALA A 47 4.19 -9.67 -4.54
C ALA A 47 3.26 -10.40 -5.52
N TRP A 48 3.09 -9.92 -6.74
CA TRP A 48 2.32 -10.62 -7.78
C TRP A 48 2.93 -12.00 -8.08
N GLU A 49 4.20 -12.03 -8.43
CA GLU A 49 4.89 -13.29 -8.77
C GLU A 49 4.90 -14.26 -7.59
N LYS A 50 5.24 -13.80 -6.39
CA LYS A 50 5.27 -14.63 -5.18
C LYS A 50 3.90 -15.21 -4.86
N SER A 51 2.83 -14.44 -5.04
CA SER A 51 1.45 -14.89 -4.81
C SER A 51 1.04 -15.97 -5.81
N LEU A 52 1.33 -15.76 -7.09
CA LEU A 52 1.03 -16.72 -8.14
C LEU A 52 1.84 -18.02 -7.98
N LYS A 53 3.14 -17.92 -7.68
CA LYS A 53 4.00 -19.08 -7.46
C LYS A 53 3.53 -19.97 -6.31
N GLU A 54 3.07 -19.36 -5.21
CA GLU A 54 2.71 -20.11 -3.99
C GLU A 54 1.25 -20.59 -3.99
N TYR A 55 0.35 -19.81 -4.58
CA TYR A 55 -1.11 -20.04 -4.45
C TYR A 55 -1.87 -19.98 -5.76
N GLY A 56 -1.26 -19.48 -6.83
CA GLY A 56 -1.91 -19.35 -8.14
C GLY A 56 -1.91 -20.64 -8.94
N THR A 57 -2.80 -20.69 -9.95
CA THR A 57 -2.86 -21.74 -10.98
C THR A 57 -2.57 -21.19 -12.37
N LYS A 58 -2.47 -19.87 -12.50
CA LYS A 58 -2.19 -19.14 -13.74
C LYS A 58 -0.77 -18.61 -13.74
N SER A 59 -0.17 -18.50 -14.92
CA SER A 59 1.12 -17.87 -15.12
C SER A 59 1.02 -16.34 -14.97
N LEU A 60 2.15 -15.70 -14.64
CA LEU A 60 2.24 -14.23 -14.62
C LEU A 60 1.90 -13.63 -16.00
N LYS A 61 2.25 -14.32 -17.09
CA LYS A 61 1.93 -13.95 -18.47
C LYS A 61 0.43 -13.92 -18.72
N GLU A 62 -0.30 -14.96 -18.29
CA GLU A 62 -1.75 -15.02 -18.44
C GLU A 62 -2.45 -13.90 -17.68
N VAL A 63 -2.06 -13.66 -16.42
CA VAL A 63 -2.76 -12.65 -15.58
C VAL A 63 -2.42 -11.22 -15.94
N LEU A 64 -1.23 -10.94 -16.51
CA LEU A 64 -0.85 -9.60 -16.96
C LEU A 64 -1.37 -9.25 -18.36
N ASN A 65 -1.73 -10.24 -19.18
CA ASN A 65 -2.15 -10.01 -20.56
C ASN A 65 -3.29 -8.98 -20.73
N PRO A 66 -4.37 -9.00 -19.93
CA PRO A 66 -5.41 -7.98 -20.02
C PRO A 66 -4.87 -6.57 -19.73
N ALA A 67 -4.02 -6.40 -18.72
CA ALA A 67 -3.41 -5.11 -18.38
C ALA A 67 -2.46 -4.62 -19.48
N ILE A 68 -1.68 -5.52 -20.09
CA ILE A 68 -0.81 -5.22 -21.23
C ILE A 68 -1.63 -4.71 -22.43
N LYS A 69 -2.73 -5.40 -22.74
CA LYS A 69 -3.64 -5.00 -23.82
C LYS A 69 -4.23 -3.60 -23.56
N LEU A 70 -4.71 -3.34 -22.34
CA LEU A 70 -5.25 -2.04 -21.97
C LEU A 70 -4.20 -0.93 -22.02
N ALA A 71 -2.99 -1.16 -21.55
CA ALA A 71 -1.91 -0.18 -21.60
C ALA A 71 -1.52 0.16 -23.07
N LYS A 72 -1.44 -0.85 -23.95
CA LYS A 72 -1.07 -0.66 -25.36
C LYS A 72 -2.21 -0.10 -26.23
N LYS A 73 -3.43 -0.63 -26.08
CA LYS A 73 -4.61 -0.19 -26.88
C LYS A 73 -5.22 1.09 -26.35
N GLY A 74 -4.99 1.42 -25.08
CA GLY A 74 -5.51 2.56 -24.36
C GLY A 74 -6.84 2.30 -23.66
N ILE A 75 -7.09 3.07 -22.61
CA ILE A 75 -8.35 3.13 -21.86
C ILE A 75 -9.13 4.38 -22.28
N LYS A 76 -10.45 4.27 -22.35
CA LYS A 76 -11.31 5.43 -22.63
C LYS A 76 -11.44 6.30 -21.37
N VAL A 77 -11.37 7.60 -21.58
CA VAL A 77 -11.68 8.58 -20.54
C VAL A 77 -13.20 8.57 -20.29
N ASP A 78 -13.61 8.20 -19.11
CA ASP A 78 -14.98 8.32 -18.64
C ASP A 78 -15.21 9.63 -17.86
N LYS A 79 -16.44 9.83 -17.37
CA LYS A 79 -16.83 11.03 -16.61
C LYS A 79 -16.03 11.20 -15.30
N TYR A 80 -15.63 10.09 -14.64
CA TYR A 80 -14.88 10.13 -13.38
C TYR A 80 -13.42 10.50 -13.63
N LEU A 81 -12.80 9.87 -14.64
CA LEU A 81 -11.42 10.14 -15.02
C LEU A 81 -11.28 11.58 -15.57
N LYS A 82 -12.27 12.06 -16.34
CA LYS A 82 -12.34 13.47 -16.77
C LYS A 82 -12.32 14.40 -15.57
N LYS A 83 -13.26 14.22 -14.60
CA LYS A 83 -13.35 15.05 -13.40
C LYS A 83 -12.04 15.04 -12.60
N PHE A 84 -11.37 13.90 -12.56
CA PHE A 84 -10.08 13.76 -11.92
C PHE A 84 -9.00 14.61 -12.61
N PHE A 85 -8.89 14.57 -13.95
CA PHE A 85 -7.95 15.37 -14.72
C PHE A 85 -8.25 16.88 -14.68
N GLU A 86 -9.48 17.27 -14.42
CA GLU A 86 -9.87 18.66 -14.20
C GLU A 86 -9.49 19.20 -12.82
N GLY A 87 -9.14 18.32 -11.89
CA GLY A 87 -8.83 18.64 -10.50
C GLY A 87 -7.50 19.39 -10.31
N ASN A 88 -7.44 20.21 -9.25
CA ASN A 88 -6.26 21.04 -8.95
C ASN A 88 -5.00 20.22 -8.64
N VAL A 89 -5.15 19.04 -8.03
CA VAL A 89 -4.03 18.14 -7.73
C VAL A 89 -3.34 17.73 -9.04
N TYR A 90 -4.11 17.25 -10.00
CA TYR A 90 -3.60 16.84 -11.30
C TYR A 90 -2.92 18.00 -12.04
N LYS A 91 -3.57 19.18 -12.14
CA LYS A 91 -3.03 20.37 -12.80
C LYS A 91 -1.69 20.81 -12.20
N THR A 92 -1.59 20.77 -10.85
CA THR A 92 -0.35 21.09 -10.14
C THR A 92 0.77 20.09 -10.45
N LEU A 93 0.44 18.79 -10.48
CA LEU A 93 1.43 17.74 -10.77
C LEU A 93 1.97 17.83 -12.18
N ILE A 94 1.10 18.03 -13.18
CA ILE A 94 1.48 18.20 -14.58
C ILE A 94 2.38 19.44 -14.77
N LYS A 95 2.03 20.57 -14.15
CA LYS A 95 2.83 21.80 -14.21
C LYS A 95 4.24 21.60 -13.65
N ASN A 96 4.38 20.79 -12.59
CA ASN A 96 5.62 20.65 -11.84
C ASN A 96 6.48 19.45 -12.27
N ASN A 97 6.02 18.60 -13.18
CA ASN A 97 6.78 17.46 -13.65
C ASN A 97 6.62 17.24 -15.17
N LYS A 98 7.68 17.60 -15.92
CA LYS A 98 7.71 17.48 -17.39
C LYS A 98 7.38 16.06 -17.84
N TYR A 99 7.96 15.04 -17.25
CA TYR A 99 7.76 13.64 -17.68
C TYR A 99 6.33 13.16 -17.43
N LEU A 100 5.69 13.64 -16.37
CA LEU A 100 4.27 13.37 -16.12
C LEU A 100 3.40 14.13 -17.16
N SER A 101 3.80 15.37 -17.48
CA SER A 101 3.15 16.18 -18.51
C SER A 101 3.24 15.53 -19.87
N ASP A 102 4.37 14.93 -20.24
CA ASP A 102 4.56 14.27 -21.54
C ASP A 102 3.61 13.06 -21.72
N ILE A 103 3.22 12.40 -20.64
CA ILE A 103 2.30 11.25 -20.67
C ILE A 103 0.83 11.69 -20.58
N TYR A 104 0.53 12.67 -19.74
CA TYR A 104 -0.84 13.01 -19.35
C TYR A 104 -1.18 14.50 -19.58
N GLY A 105 -0.26 15.31 -20.08
CA GLY A 105 -0.43 16.77 -20.18
C GLY A 105 -1.25 17.25 -21.38
N ASP A 106 -1.61 16.37 -22.32
CA ASP A 106 -2.41 16.77 -23.49
C ASP A 106 -3.81 17.23 -23.04
N LYS A 107 -4.17 18.48 -23.41
CA LYS A 107 -5.50 19.05 -23.13
C LYS A 107 -6.65 18.22 -23.71
N LYS A 108 -6.41 17.42 -24.76
CA LYS A 108 -7.40 16.48 -25.31
C LYS A 108 -7.82 15.39 -24.31
N ILE A 109 -6.98 15.09 -23.32
CA ILE A 109 -7.25 14.07 -22.27
C ILE A 109 -8.53 14.36 -21.47
N TYR A 110 -8.99 15.62 -21.46
CA TYR A 110 -10.25 16.00 -20.82
C TYR A 110 -11.51 15.63 -21.61
N LYS A 111 -11.36 15.11 -22.83
CA LYS A 111 -12.51 14.70 -23.66
C LYS A 111 -12.93 13.27 -23.32
N ILE A 112 -14.23 13.08 -23.01
CA ILE A 112 -14.82 11.75 -22.81
C ILE A 112 -14.62 10.93 -24.09
N ASN A 113 -14.40 9.63 -23.93
CA ASN A 113 -14.10 8.65 -24.97
C ASN A 113 -12.73 8.79 -25.64
N LEU A 114 -11.93 9.80 -25.34
CA LEU A 114 -10.52 9.81 -25.76
C LEU A 114 -9.81 8.59 -25.14
N LYS A 115 -8.92 7.97 -25.92
CA LYS A 115 -8.10 6.84 -25.44
C LYS A 115 -6.74 7.32 -24.95
N ILE A 116 -6.42 7.02 -23.71
CA ILE A 116 -5.09 7.22 -23.13
C ILE A 116 -4.29 5.94 -23.30
N LYS A 117 -3.22 5.99 -24.07
CA LYS A 117 -2.29 4.89 -24.29
C LYS A 117 -1.05 5.06 -23.42
N GLN A 118 -0.63 3.98 -22.79
CA GLN A 118 0.60 3.94 -21.97
C GLN A 118 1.58 2.91 -22.54
N LYS A 119 2.13 3.22 -23.73
CA LYS A 119 2.97 2.30 -24.51
C LYS A 119 4.18 1.78 -23.71
N GLN A 120 4.89 2.66 -23.01
CA GLN A 120 6.05 2.30 -22.18
C GLN A 120 5.64 1.35 -21.03
N LEU A 121 4.54 1.66 -20.34
CA LEU A 121 4.01 0.76 -19.31
C LEU A 121 3.61 -0.60 -19.89
N GLY A 122 2.97 -0.60 -21.06
CA GLY A 122 2.64 -1.83 -21.77
C GLY A 122 3.87 -2.69 -22.10
N ASN A 123 4.98 -2.07 -22.53
CA ASN A 123 6.24 -2.76 -22.78
C ASN A 123 6.88 -3.28 -21.50
N THR A 124 6.87 -2.50 -20.42
CA THR A 124 7.35 -2.89 -19.11
C THR A 124 6.58 -4.08 -18.55
N LEU A 125 5.24 -4.06 -18.63
CA LEU A 125 4.41 -5.19 -18.21
C LEU A 125 4.65 -6.44 -19.08
N THR A 126 4.89 -6.26 -20.39
CA THR A 126 5.26 -7.36 -21.30
C THR A 126 6.59 -7.99 -20.87
N GLU A 127 7.60 -7.19 -20.56
CA GLU A 127 8.89 -7.69 -20.10
C GLU A 127 8.77 -8.45 -18.76
N ILE A 128 8.01 -7.89 -17.79
CA ILE A 128 7.72 -8.56 -16.52
C ILE A 128 6.99 -9.89 -16.74
N SER A 129 6.01 -9.91 -17.66
CA SER A 129 5.24 -11.12 -17.96
C SER A 129 6.09 -12.27 -18.52
N ASN A 130 7.15 -11.95 -19.27
CA ASN A 130 8.04 -12.91 -19.89
C ASN A 130 9.22 -13.33 -19.01
N LYS A 131 9.79 -12.38 -18.23
CA LYS A 131 11.03 -12.59 -17.47
C LYS A 131 10.83 -12.63 -15.96
N GLY A 132 9.58 -12.44 -15.48
CA GLY A 132 9.29 -12.41 -14.05
C GLY A 132 9.74 -11.12 -13.34
N SER A 133 9.65 -11.13 -12.02
CA SER A 133 9.99 -9.99 -11.18
C SER A 133 11.49 -9.66 -11.17
N SER A 134 12.35 -10.60 -11.52
CA SER A 134 13.80 -10.36 -11.63
C SER A 134 14.14 -9.25 -12.63
N SER A 135 13.39 -9.17 -13.76
CA SER A 135 13.56 -8.09 -14.73
C SER A 135 13.32 -6.70 -14.14
N PHE A 136 12.37 -6.60 -13.18
CA PHE A 136 12.04 -5.36 -12.48
C PHE A 136 13.04 -4.97 -11.40
N TYR A 137 13.58 -5.95 -10.64
CA TYR A 137 14.41 -5.66 -9.47
C TYR A 137 15.92 -5.73 -9.76
N GLU A 138 16.34 -6.50 -10.76
CA GLU A 138 17.76 -6.77 -11.06
C GLU A 138 18.09 -6.57 -12.54
N GLY A 139 17.11 -6.68 -13.46
CA GLY A 139 17.30 -6.62 -14.90
C GLY A 139 17.24 -5.21 -15.51
N GLU A 140 16.92 -5.15 -16.81
CA GLU A 140 16.91 -3.91 -17.60
C GLU A 140 15.87 -2.89 -17.12
N ILE A 141 14.71 -3.33 -16.61
CA ILE A 141 13.73 -2.43 -16.04
C ILE A 141 14.32 -1.71 -14.82
N SER A 142 15.05 -2.43 -13.96
CA SER A 142 15.74 -1.85 -12.81
C SER A 142 16.71 -0.75 -13.22
N LYS A 143 17.52 -0.98 -14.25
CA LYS A 143 18.48 0.01 -14.77
C LYS A 143 17.77 1.28 -15.24
N LYS A 144 16.72 1.13 -16.04
CA LYS A 144 15.89 2.25 -16.54
C LYS A 144 15.26 3.04 -15.38
N ILE A 145 14.65 2.35 -14.42
CA ILE A 145 14.06 2.98 -13.23
C ILE A 145 15.09 3.80 -12.47
N ILE A 146 16.25 3.23 -12.17
CA ILE A 146 17.29 3.92 -11.38
C ILE A 146 17.86 5.12 -12.12
N TYR A 147 18.10 4.98 -13.43
CA TYR A 147 18.55 6.09 -14.26
C TYR A 147 17.56 7.27 -14.23
N ASP A 148 16.29 7.00 -14.50
CA ASP A 148 15.23 8.00 -14.52
C ASP A 148 14.99 8.66 -13.15
N LEU A 149 14.97 7.85 -12.08
CA LEU A 149 14.80 8.33 -10.72
C LEU A 149 15.98 9.18 -10.26
N LYS A 150 17.23 8.78 -10.60
CA LYS A 150 18.42 9.55 -10.27
C LYS A 150 18.41 10.93 -10.94
N LYS A 151 18.03 11.00 -12.20
CA LYS A 151 17.87 12.30 -12.93
C LYS A 151 16.84 13.22 -12.27
N GLN A 152 15.82 12.64 -11.62
CA GLN A 152 14.79 13.39 -10.91
C GLN A 152 15.12 13.64 -9.43
N GLY A 153 16.33 13.28 -8.95
CA GLY A 153 16.79 13.58 -7.59
C GLY A 153 16.41 12.53 -6.53
N SER A 154 16.01 11.31 -6.94
CA SER A 154 15.73 10.22 -6.00
C SER A 154 17.02 9.63 -5.41
N ILE A 155 16.88 9.04 -4.22
CA ILE A 155 17.96 8.37 -3.49
C ILE A 155 17.89 6.84 -3.58
N ILE A 156 16.94 6.32 -4.35
CA ILE A 156 16.81 4.87 -4.59
C ILE A 156 17.98 4.40 -5.47
N SER A 157 18.55 3.26 -5.12
CA SER A 157 19.67 2.62 -5.81
C SER A 157 19.32 1.21 -6.31
N HIS A 158 20.17 0.62 -7.16
CA HIS A 158 20.04 -0.79 -7.56
C HIS A 158 20.04 -1.74 -6.36
N LYS A 159 20.88 -1.47 -5.35
CA LYS A 159 20.90 -2.25 -4.11
C LYS A 159 19.56 -2.25 -3.39
N ASP A 160 18.85 -1.12 -3.41
CA ASP A 160 17.54 -1.00 -2.81
C ASP A 160 16.50 -1.89 -3.52
N LEU A 161 16.50 -1.90 -4.84
CA LEU A 161 15.61 -2.75 -5.64
C LEU A 161 15.95 -4.22 -5.45
N LYS A 162 17.20 -4.63 -5.67
CA LYS A 162 17.68 -6.02 -5.59
C LYS A 162 17.38 -6.65 -4.23
N ASN A 163 17.47 -5.90 -3.14
CA ASN A 163 17.24 -6.41 -1.77
C ASN A 163 15.76 -6.41 -1.35
N HIS A 164 14.84 -6.08 -2.27
CA HIS A 164 13.41 -6.17 -1.95
C HIS A 164 12.95 -7.64 -1.93
N LYS A 165 12.22 -8.01 -0.86
CA LYS A 165 11.60 -9.34 -0.71
C LYS A 165 10.20 -9.21 -0.15
N THR A 166 9.24 -9.86 -0.80
CA THR A 166 7.88 -10.06 -0.27
C THR A 166 7.90 -11.13 0.81
N LEU A 167 7.26 -10.87 1.94
CA LEU A 167 7.15 -11.83 3.04
C LEU A 167 5.83 -12.60 2.95
N ILE A 168 5.88 -13.90 3.18
CA ILE A 168 4.70 -14.72 3.47
C ILE A 168 4.68 -14.93 4.97
N GLN A 169 3.61 -14.49 5.61
CA GLN A 169 3.49 -14.46 7.05
C GLN A 169 2.20 -15.13 7.51
N LYS A 170 2.17 -15.67 8.71
CA LYS A 170 0.92 -16.11 9.34
C LYS A 170 0.03 -14.89 9.58
N ALA A 171 -1.21 -14.93 9.09
CA ALA A 171 -2.18 -13.88 9.40
C ALA A 171 -2.46 -13.84 10.90
N ILE A 172 -2.69 -12.64 11.42
CA ILE A 172 -3.15 -12.44 12.80
C ILE A 172 -4.68 -12.37 12.85
N SER A 173 -5.28 -12.74 13.97
CA SER A 173 -6.74 -12.80 14.08
C SER A 173 -7.25 -12.50 15.48
N THR A 174 -8.53 -12.10 15.55
CA THR A 174 -9.33 -12.05 16.78
C THR A 174 -10.69 -12.69 16.53
N LYS A 175 -11.42 -13.01 17.61
CA LYS A 175 -12.83 -13.39 17.56
C LYS A 175 -13.69 -12.12 17.65
N TYR A 176 -14.83 -12.12 16.98
CA TYR A 176 -15.86 -11.09 17.04
C TYR A 176 -17.20 -11.66 16.59
N HIS A 177 -18.22 -11.63 17.44
CA HIS A 177 -19.54 -12.23 17.21
C HIS A 177 -19.49 -13.68 16.71
N GLY A 178 -18.68 -14.52 17.36
CA GLY A 178 -18.52 -15.93 17.00
C GLY A 178 -17.76 -16.19 15.71
N GLN A 179 -17.36 -15.14 14.99
CA GLN A 179 -16.55 -15.22 13.77
C GLN A 179 -15.07 -14.97 14.09
N LYS A 180 -14.19 -15.41 13.18
CA LYS A 180 -12.75 -15.18 13.29
C LYS A 180 -12.29 -14.24 12.19
N ILE A 181 -11.85 -13.06 12.58
CA ILE A 181 -11.41 -12.00 11.68
C ILE A 181 -9.90 -12.06 11.54
N PHE A 182 -9.40 -12.18 10.32
CA PHE A 182 -7.99 -12.27 9.97
C PHE A 182 -7.54 -11.04 9.19
N THR A 183 -6.31 -10.60 9.45
CA THR A 183 -5.65 -9.54 8.67
C THR A 183 -4.14 -9.74 8.66
N ALA A 184 -3.44 -8.91 7.85
CA ALA A 184 -1.99 -8.92 7.80
C ALA A 184 -1.37 -8.46 9.14
N PRO A 185 -0.26 -9.08 9.59
CA PRO A 185 0.44 -8.67 10.80
C PRO A 185 1.12 -7.29 10.62
N PRO A 186 1.72 -6.71 11.69
CA PRO A 186 2.59 -5.56 11.55
C PRO A 186 3.62 -5.76 10.42
N ASN A 187 3.87 -4.77 9.65
CA ASN A 187 3.67 -3.30 9.67
C ASN A 187 2.31 -2.80 9.14
N SER A 188 1.33 -3.68 8.89
CA SER A 188 -0.03 -3.33 8.45
C SER A 188 -0.87 -2.74 9.59
N GLN A 189 -1.74 -1.76 9.25
CA GLN A 189 -2.72 -1.24 10.21
C GLN A 189 -3.87 -2.21 10.53
N GLY A 190 -3.93 -3.37 9.91
CA GLY A 190 -4.93 -4.39 10.22
C GLY A 190 -5.00 -4.72 11.71
N LEU A 191 -3.89 -4.56 12.43
CA LEU A 191 -3.87 -4.66 13.89
C LEU A 191 -4.87 -3.71 14.56
N ALA A 192 -5.11 -2.50 14.03
CA ALA A 192 -6.11 -1.58 14.59
C ALA A 192 -7.53 -2.14 14.45
N LEU A 193 -7.85 -2.76 13.31
CA LEU A 193 -9.14 -3.43 13.11
C LEU A 193 -9.35 -4.53 14.16
N LEU A 194 -8.35 -5.39 14.36
CA LEU A 194 -8.44 -6.47 15.35
C LEU A 194 -8.61 -5.94 16.77
N PHE A 195 -7.93 -4.84 17.12
CA PHE A 195 -8.12 -4.19 18.41
C PHE A 195 -9.54 -3.61 18.55
N MET A 196 -10.06 -2.96 17.50
CA MET A 196 -11.44 -2.45 17.53
C MET A 196 -12.45 -3.58 17.76
N CYS A 197 -12.36 -4.65 16.98
CA CYS A 197 -13.23 -5.82 17.14
C CYS A 197 -13.13 -6.42 18.54
N LYS A 198 -11.91 -6.59 19.08
CA LYS A 198 -11.70 -7.11 20.42
C LYS A 198 -12.31 -6.21 21.49
N LEU A 199 -12.12 -4.89 21.38
CA LEU A 199 -12.63 -3.94 22.36
C LEU A 199 -14.16 -3.85 22.35
N PHE A 200 -14.78 -3.96 21.18
CA PHE A 200 -16.24 -4.04 21.07
C PHE A 200 -16.80 -5.35 21.65
N GLU A 201 -16.12 -6.48 21.43
CA GLU A 201 -16.52 -7.77 21.99
C GLU A 201 -16.44 -7.76 23.51
N GLU A 202 -15.36 -7.21 24.10
CA GLU A 202 -15.14 -7.12 25.56
C GLU A 202 -16.12 -6.19 26.26
N ASN A 203 -16.55 -5.11 25.58
CA ASN A 203 -17.51 -4.15 26.15
C ASN A 203 -18.97 -4.65 26.12
N LYS A 204 -19.22 -5.89 25.63
CA LYS A 204 -20.57 -6.43 25.45
C LYS A 204 -21.52 -5.47 24.69
N SER A 205 -20.98 -4.50 23.95
CA SER A 205 -21.72 -3.57 23.09
C SER A 205 -22.36 -4.29 21.90
N SER A 206 -22.22 -5.59 21.87
CA SER A 206 -22.49 -6.48 20.76
C SER A 206 -23.98 -6.63 20.41
N ASN A 207 -24.89 -6.23 21.29
CA ASN A 207 -26.33 -6.43 21.07
C ASN A 207 -27.12 -5.13 20.89
N LYS A 208 -26.47 -3.98 20.82
CA LYS A 208 -27.13 -2.68 20.63
C LYS A 208 -26.36 -1.82 19.62
N ASN A 209 -27.03 -0.89 19.01
CA ASN A 209 -26.41 0.07 18.09
C ASN A 209 -25.20 0.75 18.75
N ILE A 210 -24.02 0.55 18.17
CA ILE A 210 -22.79 1.22 18.64
C ILE A 210 -22.98 2.72 18.44
N ASN A 211 -22.98 3.49 19.52
CA ASN A 211 -23.08 4.94 19.41
C ASN A 211 -21.75 5.53 18.95
N ILE A 212 -21.80 6.70 18.34
CA ILE A 212 -20.63 7.37 17.74
C ILE A 212 -19.53 7.66 18.77
N ASN A 213 -19.88 7.99 20.00
CA ASN A 213 -18.90 8.30 21.04
C ASN A 213 -18.12 7.06 21.46
N GLU A 214 -18.78 5.93 21.60
CA GLU A 214 -18.13 4.65 21.87
C GLU A 214 -17.21 4.23 20.72
N PHE A 215 -17.70 4.33 19.46
CA PHE A 215 -16.91 4.08 18.27
C PHE A 215 -15.63 4.92 18.25
N LEU A 216 -15.75 6.23 18.49
CA LEU A 216 -14.61 7.14 18.51
C LEU A 216 -13.62 6.81 19.64
N LYS A 217 -14.10 6.42 20.82
CA LYS A 217 -13.28 5.98 21.95
C LYS A 217 -12.48 4.72 21.61
N VAL A 218 -13.15 3.69 21.11
CA VAL A 218 -12.53 2.43 20.67
C VAL A 218 -11.54 2.66 19.53
N LYS A 219 -11.90 3.48 18.54
CA LYS A 219 -11.01 3.85 17.43
C LYS A 219 -9.73 4.53 17.94
N LYS A 220 -9.85 5.51 18.84
CA LYS A 220 -8.70 6.23 19.42
C LYS A 220 -7.75 5.26 20.14
N GLU A 221 -8.26 4.38 20.99
CA GLU A 221 -7.46 3.38 21.70
C GLU A 221 -6.78 2.40 20.73
N SER A 222 -7.50 1.91 19.74
CA SER A 222 -6.96 1.01 18.71
C SER A 222 -5.85 1.68 17.89
N PHE A 223 -5.99 2.96 17.57
CA PHE A 223 -4.95 3.71 16.85
C PHE A 223 -3.72 3.99 17.71
N PHE A 224 -3.86 4.14 19.03
CA PHE A 224 -2.72 4.17 19.92
C PHE A 224 -1.88 2.88 19.83
N TYR A 225 -2.53 1.71 19.90
CA TYR A 225 -1.85 0.42 19.78
C TYR A 225 -1.27 0.22 18.38
N ARG A 226 -2.00 0.61 17.33
CA ARG A 226 -1.47 0.65 15.96
C ARG A 226 -0.15 1.41 15.90
N ASN A 227 -0.12 2.64 16.39
CA ASN A 227 1.07 3.48 16.34
C ASN A 227 2.25 2.90 17.13
N LYS A 228 1.98 2.11 18.17
CA LYS A 228 3.01 1.44 18.96
C LYS A 228 3.58 0.19 18.31
N TYR A 229 2.76 -0.61 17.63
CA TYR A 229 3.11 -1.96 17.18
C TYR A 229 3.17 -2.15 15.66
N CYS A 230 2.54 -1.30 14.86
CA CYS A 230 2.60 -1.38 13.40
C CYS A 230 3.89 -0.78 12.86
N VAL A 231 4.97 -1.49 13.02
CA VAL A 231 6.34 -1.14 12.58
C VAL A 231 6.95 -2.33 11.85
N ASP A 232 8.18 -2.18 11.36
CA ASP A 232 8.92 -3.29 10.72
C ASP A 232 8.82 -4.56 11.57
N PRO A 233 8.49 -5.73 10.99
CA PRO A 233 8.41 -6.98 11.73
C PRO A 233 9.68 -7.35 12.51
N THR A 234 10.85 -6.87 12.07
CA THR A 234 12.15 -7.12 12.75
C THR A 234 12.34 -6.30 14.02
N ILE A 235 11.53 -5.25 14.22
CA ILE A 235 11.60 -4.37 15.40
C ILE A 235 10.28 -4.30 16.16
N SER A 236 9.23 -4.97 15.67
CA SER A 236 7.94 -5.01 16.33
C SER A 236 8.01 -5.87 17.59
N THR A 237 7.58 -5.31 18.70
CA THR A 237 7.40 -6.02 19.98
C THR A 237 5.98 -6.59 20.12
N PHE A 238 5.21 -6.63 19.03
CA PHE A 238 3.88 -7.20 19.04
C PHE A 238 3.95 -8.71 19.31
N SER A 239 3.15 -9.17 20.25
CA SER A 239 2.89 -10.59 20.45
C SER A 239 1.40 -10.82 20.65
N LYS A 240 0.91 -11.98 20.19
CA LYS A 240 -0.50 -12.35 20.35
C LYS A 240 -0.90 -12.42 21.82
N LYS A 241 -0.05 -12.99 22.71
CA LYS A 241 -0.27 -13.04 24.16
C LYS A 241 -0.49 -11.65 24.76
N LYS A 242 0.37 -10.67 24.43
CA LYS A 242 0.20 -9.28 24.86
C LYS A 242 -1.04 -8.61 24.29
N PHE A 243 -1.46 -8.98 23.07
CA PHE A 243 -2.69 -8.51 22.45
C PHE A 243 -3.91 -9.04 23.20
N ASP A 244 -3.95 -10.34 23.49
CA ASP A 244 -5.08 -11.01 24.15
C ASP A 244 -5.29 -10.52 25.60
N GLN A 245 -4.23 -10.11 26.29
CA GLN A 245 -4.25 -9.65 27.69
C GLN A 245 -4.62 -8.18 27.89
N ARG A 246 -4.85 -7.42 26.83
CA ARG A 246 -5.07 -5.97 26.96
C ARG A 246 -6.54 -5.63 27.12
N LYS A 247 -6.81 -4.80 28.15
CA LYS A 247 -8.11 -4.17 28.44
C LYS A 247 -8.08 -2.70 28.02
N ILE A 248 -9.26 -2.12 27.81
CA ILE A 248 -9.40 -0.68 27.55
C ILE A 248 -8.89 0.09 28.77
N LYS A 249 -8.00 1.04 28.52
CA LYS A 249 -7.62 2.05 29.52
C LYS A 249 -8.21 3.40 29.08
N SER A 250 -8.92 4.05 29.96
CA SER A 250 -9.33 5.44 29.72
C SER A 250 -8.08 6.32 29.59
N ARG A 251 -7.88 6.93 28.45
CA ARG A 251 -6.75 7.83 28.16
C ARG A 251 -7.26 9.19 27.67
N LYS A 252 -6.70 10.27 28.17
CA LYS A 252 -6.86 11.58 27.55
C LYS A 252 -6.04 11.58 26.26
N PHE A 253 -6.68 11.86 25.14
CA PHE A 253 -6.03 11.93 23.83
C PHE A 253 -6.11 13.35 23.31
N ASN A 254 -4.96 13.91 22.93
CA ASN A 254 -4.92 15.15 22.17
C ASN A 254 -5.52 14.90 20.78
N ASN A 255 -6.31 15.85 20.30
CA ASN A 255 -6.96 15.78 19.01
C ASN A 255 -5.92 15.59 17.90
N TYR A 256 -5.91 14.42 17.29
CA TYR A 256 -5.24 14.22 16.01
C TYR A 256 -6.13 14.83 14.93
N LEU A 257 -5.75 15.99 14.43
CA LEU A 257 -6.40 16.61 13.28
C LEU A 257 -6.34 15.65 12.10
N ASN A 258 -7.50 15.28 11.59
CA ASN A 258 -7.65 14.51 10.38
C ASN A 258 -7.30 15.41 9.19
N ASN A 259 -6.09 15.33 8.69
CA ASN A 259 -5.84 15.79 7.33
C ASN A 259 -6.63 14.89 6.38
N LYS A 260 -7.55 15.47 5.62
CA LYS A 260 -8.18 14.77 4.49
C LYS A 260 -7.08 14.28 3.55
N VAL A 261 -6.88 12.99 3.47
CA VAL A 261 -5.98 12.36 2.51
C VAL A 261 -6.88 11.79 1.41
N SER A 262 -6.75 12.32 0.22
CA SER A 262 -7.33 11.71 -0.97
C SER A 262 -6.53 10.44 -1.28
N GLY A 263 -7.17 9.26 -1.23
CA GLY A 263 -6.52 7.97 -1.45
C GLY A 263 -6.57 7.55 -2.92
N ASP A 264 -5.46 7.01 -3.43
CA ASP A 264 -5.40 6.30 -4.72
C ASP A 264 -5.07 4.84 -4.45
N THR A 265 -6.11 4.04 -4.26
CA THR A 265 -6.01 2.66 -3.84
C THR A 265 -6.88 1.77 -4.71
N SER A 266 -6.30 0.72 -5.26
CA SER A 266 -7.04 -0.35 -5.93
C SER A 266 -7.20 -1.53 -5.00
N THR A 267 -8.41 -2.09 -4.97
CA THR A 267 -8.75 -3.25 -4.15
C THR A 267 -9.33 -4.36 -5.02
N LEU A 268 -9.10 -5.58 -4.59
CA LEU A 268 -9.66 -6.78 -5.21
C LEU A 268 -10.07 -7.77 -4.12
N VAL A 269 -11.29 -8.26 -4.19
CA VAL A 269 -11.77 -9.37 -3.37
C VAL A 269 -12.37 -10.45 -4.27
N VAL A 270 -12.02 -11.70 -4.00
CA VAL A 270 -12.52 -12.87 -4.73
C VAL A 270 -12.74 -14.02 -3.75
N ILE A 271 -13.87 -14.70 -3.89
CA ILE A 271 -14.16 -15.98 -3.23
C ILE A 271 -14.62 -16.94 -4.33
N ASP A 272 -13.97 -18.09 -4.47
CA ASP A 272 -14.36 -19.11 -5.43
C ASP A 272 -15.33 -20.14 -4.84
N LYS A 273 -15.91 -20.99 -5.70
CA LYS A 273 -16.84 -22.06 -5.28
C LYS A 273 -16.24 -23.06 -4.30
N LYS A 274 -14.89 -23.16 -4.23
CA LYS A 274 -14.18 -24.05 -3.30
C LYS A 274 -13.89 -23.37 -1.95
N GLY A 275 -14.30 -22.11 -1.77
CA GLY A 275 -14.06 -21.30 -0.57
C GLY A 275 -12.64 -20.74 -0.48
N ASN A 276 -11.85 -20.78 -1.57
CA ASN A 276 -10.60 -20.03 -1.61
C ASN A 276 -10.93 -18.55 -1.70
N ALA A 277 -10.28 -17.74 -0.87
CA ALA A 277 -10.55 -16.31 -0.80
C ALA A 277 -9.28 -15.48 -0.92
N VAL A 278 -9.38 -14.36 -1.60
CA VAL A 278 -8.34 -13.33 -1.71
C VAL A 278 -8.93 -12.00 -1.30
N SER A 279 -8.23 -11.30 -0.41
CA SER A 279 -8.40 -9.87 -0.17
C SER A 279 -7.09 -9.19 -0.50
N TRP A 280 -7.08 -8.32 -1.50
CA TRP A 280 -5.88 -7.67 -2.04
C TRP A 280 -6.03 -6.16 -2.04
N VAL A 281 -5.00 -5.47 -1.57
CA VAL A 281 -4.96 -4.00 -1.54
C VAL A 281 -3.61 -3.54 -2.09
N GLN A 282 -3.64 -2.70 -3.12
CA GLN A 282 -2.46 -2.06 -3.70
C GLN A 282 -2.70 -0.56 -3.91
N SER A 283 -1.67 0.28 -3.77
CA SER A 283 -1.90 1.71 -3.71
C SER A 283 -0.63 2.50 -4.01
N LEU A 284 -0.79 3.61 -4.74
CA LEU A 284 0.19 4.69 -4.84
C LEU A 284 0.19 5.60 -3.60
N PHE A 285 -0.79 5.45 -2.73
CA PHE A 285 -1.14 6.18 -1.52
C PHE A 285 -1.97 7.43 -1.83
N GLU A 286 -1.45 8.41 -2.50
CA GLU A 286 -2.20 9.57 -2.99
C GLU A 286 -2.35 9.52 -4.52
N GLU A 287 -3.26 10.28 -5.05
CA GLU A 287 -3.46 10.44 -6.49
C GLU A 287 -2.13 10.76 -7.19
N PHE A 288 -1.76 9.96 -8.19
CA PHE A 288 -0.45 9.98 -8.85
C PHE A 288 0.76 9.80 -7.90
N GLY A 289 0.54 9.35 -6.66
CA GLY A 289 1.60 9.06 -5.69
C GLY A 289 2.56 10.23 -5.47
N SER A 290 3.82 10.03 -5.76
CA SER A 290 4.87 11.04 -5.65
C SER A 290 4.82 12.13 -6.75
N GLY A 291 4.03 11.91 -7.79
CA GLY A 291 4.08 12.70 -9.02
C GLY A 291 5.30 12.41 -9.89
N ILE A 292 6.14 11.45 -9.49
CA ILE A 292 7.35 11.04 -10.23
C ILE A 292 7.01 9.84 -11.10
N VAL A 293 7.42 9.90 -12.35
CA VAL A 293 7.28 8.83 -13.33
C VAL A 293 8.64 8.50 -13.94
N SER A 294 8.88 7.24 -14.27
CA SER A 294 10.00 6.83 -15.11
C SER A 294 9.54 6.85 -16.57
N PRO A 295 10.01 7.79 -17.39
CA PRO A 295 9.59 7.90 -18.79
C PRO A 295 9.96 6.65 -19.60
N ALA A 296 11.08 6.02 -19.31
CA ALA A 296 11.51 4.81 -20.01
C ALA A 296 10.63 3.58 -19.71
N THR A 297 9.94 3.55 -18.57
CA THR A 297 9.12 2.42 -18.15
C THR A 297 7.62 2.72 -18.04
N GLY A 298 7.22 3.98 -17.99
CA GLY A 298 5.85 4.42 -17.76
C GLY A 298 5.35 4.21 -16.33
N ILE A 299 6.22 3.84 -15.39
CA ILE A 299 5.86 3.55 -13.99
C ILE A 299 5.76 4.84 -13.20
N ILE A 300 4.63 5.03 -12.52
CA ILE A 300 4.43 6.09 -11.52
C ILE A 300 4.76 5.53 -10.14
N PHE A 301 5.49 6.32 -9.34
CA PHE A 301 5.93 5.90 -8.01
C PHE A 301 5.04 6.47 -6.92
N HIS A 302 4.73 5.63 -5.91
CA HIS A 302 4.00 6.03 -4.72
C HIS A 302 4.78 7.01 -3.84
N ASN A 303 4.08 7.74 -2.96
CA ASN A 303 4.67 8.74 -2.05
C ASN A 303 4.66 8.34 -0.56
N ARG A 304 4.59 7.07 -0.23
CA ARG A 304 4.34 6.63 1.16
C ARG A 304 5.45 6.92 2.15
N LEU A 305 6.68 7.22 1.70
CA LEU A 305 7.77 7.51 2.62
C LEU A 305 7.51 8.78 3.44
N TYR A 306 6.69 9.71 2.93
CA TYR A 306 6.37 10.94 3.64
C TYR A 306 5.62 10.73 4.97
N LEU A 307 5.07 9.52 5.22
CA LEU A 307 4.45 9.17 6.50
C LEU A 307 5.46 9.03 7.64
N GLU A 308 6.75 8.88 7.31
CA GLU A 308 7.79 8.67 8.30
C GLU A 308 8.26 9.99 8.94
N LYS A 309 8.53 9.92 10.23
CA LYS A 309 8.95 11.07 11.03
C LYS A 309 10.46 11.26 10.99
N LEU A 310 10.92 12.51 10.89
CA LEU A 310 12.34 12.89 10.95
C LEU A 310 12.84 13.16 12.38
N PHE A 311 12.20 12.58 13.38
CA PHE A 311 12.60 12.65 14.78
C PHE A 311 12.31 11.33 15.49
N LYS A 312 13.17 10.97 16.45
CA LYS A 312 13.11 9.70 17.19
C LYS A 312 12.06 9.78 18.31
N LYS A 313 10.77 9.62 17.98
CA LYS A 313 9.70 9.51 18.97
C LYS A 313 8.81 8.31 18.68
N GLY A 314 8.74 7.39 19.63
CA GLY A 314 8.03 6.11 19.46
C GLY A 314 8.78 5.16 18.50
N ASN A 315 8.05 4.25 17.87
CA ASN A 315 8.63 3.21 17.01
C ASN A 315 8.57 3.54 15.51
N ASN A 316 7.69 4.46 15.10
CA ASN A 316 7.48 4.87 13.72
C ASN A 316 8.25 6.16 13.42
N TYR A 317 9.53 6.03 13.10
CA TYR A 317 10.38 7.09 12.56
C TYR A 317 11.27 6.53 11.47
N LEU A 318 11.74 7.38 10.59
CA LEU A 318 12.57 7.01 9.46
C LEU A 318 13.84 6.27 9.89
N ARG A 319 14.02 5.07 9.34
CA ARG A 319 15.24 4.26 9.45
C ARG A 319 15.61 3.71 8.08
N PRO A 320 16.89 3.70 7.69
CA PRO A 320 17.33 3.09 6.45
C PRO A 320 16.98 1.60 6.37
N ASN A 321 16.59 1.14 5.19
CA ASN A 321 16.32 -0.28 4.88
C ASN A 321 15.32 -0.96 5.82
N LYS A 322 14.35 -0.23 6.35
CA LYS A 322 13.28 -0.75 7.23
C LYS A 322 11.91 -0.57 6.61
N ARG A 323 11.04 -1.56 6.83
CA ARG A 323 9.60 -1.41 6.56
C ARG A 323 9.02 -0.42 7.55
N PHE A 324 8.14 0.39 7.07
CA PHE A 324 7.44 1.36 7.90
C PHE A 324 5.93 1.08 7.89
N PHE A 325 5.23 1.71 8.80
CA PHE A 325 3.79 1.64 8.90
C PHE A 325 3.09 1.87 7.56
N HIS A 326 2.06 1.08 7.28
CA HIS A 326 1.19 1.31 6.14
C HIS A 326 -0.30 1.09 6.47
N THR A 327 -1.14 1.75 5.68
CA THR A 327 -2.59 1.80 5.91
C THR A 327 -3.38 0.69 5.21
N LEU A 328 -2.73 -0.19 4.46
CA LEU A 328 -3.40 -1.31 3.77
C LEU A 328 -3.91 -2.33 4.80
N CYS A 329 -5.18 -2.72 4.68
CA CYS A 329 -5.85 -3.60 5.65
C CYS A 329 -6.71 -4.66 4.94
N PRO A 330 -6.09 -5.59 4.19
CA PRO A 330 -6.83 -6.72 3.64
C PRO A 330 -7.36 -7.59 4.78
N THR A 331 -8.61 -8.04 4.68
CA THR A 331 -9.31 -8.75 5.76
C THR A 331 -10.07 -9.95 5.22
N ILE A 332 -10.00 -11.07 5.95
CA ILE A 332 -10.78 -12.29 5.71
C ILE A 332 -11.52 -12.65 6.99
N VAL A 333 -12.79 -12.94 6.87
CA VAL A 333 -13.64 -13.42 7.99
C VAL A 333 -13.97 -14.88 7.77
N ILE A 334 -13.75 -15.69 8.80
CA ILE A 334 -14.05 -17.12 8.80
C ILE A 334 -15.17 -17.41 9.81
N LYS A 335 -16.24 -18.08 9.34
CA LYS A 335 -17.33 -18.59 10.16
C LYS A 335 -17.49 -20.08 9.87
N LYS A 336 -17.65 -20.92 10.93
CA LYS A 336 -17.81 -22.37 10.79
C LYS A 336 -16.76 -23.00 9.83
N ASN A 337 -15.49 -22.58 9.94
CA ASN A 337 -14.36 -23.03 9.12
C ASN A 337 -14.46 -22.74 7.61
N LYS A 338 -15.37 -21.86 7.18
CA LYS A 338 -15.48 -21.41 5.78
C LYS A 338 -15.22 -19.90 5.70
N CYS A 339 -14.72 -19.44 4.57
CA CYS A 339 -14.65 -18.01 4.31
C CYS A 339 -16.07 -17.47 4.18
N ASP A 340 -16.44 -16.58 5.08
CA ASP A 340 -17.74 -15.93 5.12
C ASP A 340 -17.70 -14.58 4.39
N LEU A 341 -16.58 -13.85 4.55
CA LEU A 341 -16.43 -12.52 3.98
C LEU A 341 -14.96 -12.22 3.67
N ALA A 342 -14.73 -11.59 2.52
CA ALA A 342 -13.45 -10.97 2.17
C ALA A 342 -13.66 -9.47 2.02
N ILE A 343 -12.83 -8.65 2.66
CA ILE A 343 -12.98 -7.20 2.70
C ILE A 343 -11.68 -6.54 2.24
N ALA A 344 -11.79 -5.59 1.31
CA ALA A 344 -10.73 -4.67 0.94
C ALA A 344 -11.37 -3.33 0.56
N THR A 345 -10.90 -2.24 1.13
CA THR A 345 -11.43 -0.90 0.87
C THR A 345 -10.32 0.03 0.40
N PRO A 346 -10.59 0.92 -0.57
CA PRO A 346 -9.78 2.11 -0.78
C PRO A 346 -9.84 3.00 0.47
N GLY A 347 -8.74 3.67 0.83
CA GLY A 347 -8.65 4.51 2.02
C GLY A 347 -9.07 5.95 1.76
#